data_8f1829bc03c290cf8efd051cadceb361
#
_entry.id   8f1829bc03c290cf8efd051cadceb361
#
_cell.length_a   1.000
_cell.length_b   1.000
_cell.length_c   1.000
_cell.angle_alpha   90.00
_cell.angle_beta   90.00
_cell.angle_gamma   90.00
#
_symmetry.space_group_name_H-M   'P 1'
#
loop_
_entity.id
_entity.type
_entity.pdbx_description
1 polymer ?
#
loop_
_entity_poly.entity_id
_entity_poly.type
_entity_poly.pdbx_seq_one_letter_code
_entity_poly.pdbx_strand_id
1 'polypeptide(L)'
;MNEFDPSTVAALKALANPNRLKIIDWLAHPRENFPPQVDGDLVEDGVCLANIVDKLGLAQPTVTNHMRTLAEAGLVTSKPVKNWVFYKLDQAAMEKVLKSLSAHAGIDD
;
A
#
# COMPACT_ATOMS: atom_id res chain seq x y z
N MET A 1 -1.46 1.01 -30.80
CA MET A 1 -2.11 0.01 -29.97
C MET A 1 -1.82 0.28 -28.51
N ASN A 2 -2.83 0.34 -27.71
CA ASN A 2 -2.67 0.73 -26.30
C ASN A 2 -2.68 -0.49 -25.40
N GLU A 3 -1.52 -1.08 -25.23
CA GLU A 3 -1.36 -2.12 -24.23
C GLU A 3 -1.17 -1.49 -22.86
N PHE A 4 -1.53 -2.23 -21.83
CA PHE A 4 -1.26 -1.78 -20.47
C PHE A 4 0.25 -1.74 -20.23
N ASP A 5 0.69 -0.70 -19.55
CA ASP A 5 2.05 -0.59 -19.06
C ASP A 5 2.35 -1.77 -18.11
N PRO A 6 3.52 -2.41 -18.23
CA PRO A 6 3.87 -3.49 -17.29
C PRO A 6 3.79 -3.09 -15.82
N SER A 7 4.06 -1.82 -15.47
CA SER A 7 3.93 -1.34 -14.10
C SER A 7 2.47 -1.33 -13.64
N THR A 8 1.54 -1.03 -14.54
CA THR A 8 0.10 -1.10 -14.24
C THR A 8 -0.32 -2.54 -13.95
N VAL A 9 0.14 -3.47 -14.76
CA VAL A 9 -0.17 -4.89 -14.56
C VAL A 9 0.39 -5.38 -13.22
N ALA A 10 1.63 -5.02 -12.89
CA ALA A 10 2.24 -5.37 -11.60
C ALA A 10 1.43 -4.83 -10.42
N ALA A 11 0.98 -3.58 -10.53
CA ALA A 11 0.14 -2.96 -9.50
C ALA A 11 -1.20 -3.69 -9.34
N LEU A 12 -1.85 -4.03 -10.45
CA LEU A 12 -3.11 -4.76 -10.40
C LEU A 12 -2.95 -6.15 -9.79
N LYS A 13 -1.86 -6.84 -10.09
CA LYS A 13 -1.56 -8.13 -9.45
C LYS A 13 -1.34 -7.99 -7.96
N ALA A 14 -0.63 -6.94 -7.54
CA ALA A 14 -0.41 -6.68 -6.12
C ALA A 14 -1.71 -6.38 -5.39
N LEU A 15 -2.65 -5.69 -6.03
CA LEU A 15 -3.95 -5.36 -5.45
C LEU A 15 -4.93 -6.54 -5.45
N ALA A 16 -4.71 -7.55 -6.27
CA ALA A 16 -5.61 -8.69 -6.40
C ALA A 16 -5.42 -9.70 -5.26
N ASN A 17 -5.54 -9.22 -4.03
CA ASN A 17 -5.39 -10.02 -2.82
C ASN A 17 -6.16 -9.33 -1.69
N PRO A 18 -7.06 -10.04 -0.98
CA PRO A 18 -7.91 -9.40 0.03
C PRO A 18 -7.12 -8.76 1.18
N ASN A 19 -6.02 -9.37 1.60
CA ASN A 19 -5.20 -8.79 2.67
C ASN A 19 -4.50 -7.51 2.22
N ARG A 20 -3.97 -7.50 1.00
CA ARG A 20 -3.32 -6.30 0.48
C ARG A 20 -4.31 -5.17 0.23
N LEU A 21 -5.54 -5.49 -0.21
CA LEU A 21 -6.58 -4.47 -0.33
C LEU A 21 -6.94 -3.86 1.03
N LYS A 22 -7.01 -4.68 2.07
CA LYS A 22 -7.22 -4.16 3.44
C LYS A 22 -6.10 -3.21 3.85
N ILE A 23 -4.86 -3.60 3.58
CA ILE A 23 -3.70 -2.76 3.92
C ILE A 23 -3.78 -1.42 3.19
N ILE A 24 -4.11 -1.42 1.91
CA ILE A 24 -4.28 -0.17 1.14
C ILE A 24 -5.34 0.73 1.79
N ASP A 25 -6.49 0.18 2.13
CA ASP A 25 -7.56 0.93 2.78
C ASP A 25 -7.10 1.53 4.11
N TRP A 26 -6.43 0.74 4.94
CA TRP A 26 -5.94 1.21 6.24
C TRP A 26 -4.86 2.29 6.11
N LEU A 27 -3.94 2.14 5.15
CA LEU A 27 -2.88 3.13 4.93
C LEU A 27 -3.42 4.43 4.34
N ALA A 28 -4.54 4.37 3.63
CA ALA A 28 -5.21 5.56 3.11
C ALA A 28 -5.84 6.40 4.22
N HIS A 29 -6.20 5.76 5.34
CA HIS A 29 -6.88 6.40 6.48
C HIS A 29 -6.18 5.98 7.78
N PRO A 30 -4.90 6.36 7.97
CA PRO A 30 -4.10 5.79 9.05
C PRO A 30 -4.58 6.17 10.44
N ARG A 31 -5.06 7.39 10.64
CA ARG A 31 -5.53 7.82 11.96
C ARG A 31 -6.83 7.14 12.38
N GLU A 32 -7.65 6.76 11.42
CA GLU A 32 -8.90 6.04 11.69
C GLU A 32 -8.66 4.57 12.00
N ASN A 33 -7.54 4.01 11.53
CA ASN A 33 -7.31 2.57 11.58
C ASN A 33 -6.23 2.14 12.55
N PHE A 34 -5.37 3.05 13.02
CA PHE A 34 -4.25 2.70 13.88
C PHE A 34 -4.17 3.61 15.10
N PRO A 35 -3.70 3.06 16.24
CA PRO A 35 -3.47 3.90 17.40
C PRO A 35 -2.27 4.83 17.19
N PRO A 36 -2.15 5.93 17.97
CA PRO A 36 -0.95 6.77 17.93
C PRO A 36 0.30 5.95 18.17
N GLN A 37 1.38 6.28 17.46
CA GLN A 37 2.66 5.60 17.57
C GLN A 37 3.59 6.35 18.51
N VAL A 38 4.44 5.61 19.20
CA VAL A 38 5.46 6.20 20.08
C VAL A 38 6.56 6.87 19.25
N ASP A 39 7.06 6.15 18.25
CA ASP A 39 8.04 6.67 17.31
C ASP A 39 7.36 6.88 15.97
N GLY A 40 7.52 8.07 15.40
CA GLY A 40 6.97 8.40 14.11
C GLY A 40 5.51 8.79 14.14
N ASP A 41 5.13 9.68 13.24
CA ASP A 41 3.75 10.12 13.04
C ASP A 41 3.08 9.25 11.98
N LEU A 42 1.84 8.84 12.23
CA LEU A 42 1.08 7.97 11.31
C LEU A 42 0.96 8.54 9.90
N VAL A 43 0.85 9.86 9.79
CA VAL A 43 0.67 10.52 8.48
C VAL A 43 2.01 10.92 7.87
N GLU A 44 2.87 11.60 8.66
CA GLU A 44 4.15 12.12 8.16
C GLU A 44 5.16 11.01 7.86
N ASP A 45 5.29 10.06 8.76
CA ASP A 45 6.26 8.97 8.64
C ASP A 45 5.65 7.70 8.06
N GLY A 46 4.37 7.49 8.31
CA GLY A 46 3.65 6.29 7.92
C GLY A 46 3.37 5.37 9.08
N VAL A 47 2.87 4.20 8.77
CA VAL A 47 2.43 3.20 9.77
C VAL A 47 3.53 2.17 9.97
N CYS A 48 3.88 1.95 11.23
CA CYS A 48 4.87 0.95 11.63
C CYS A 48 4.40 -0.46 11.23
N LEU A 49 5.33 -1.27 10.74
CA LEU A 49 5.03 -2.66 10.37
C LEU A 49 4.33 -3.43 11.50
N ALA A 50 4.76 -3.25 12.75
CA ALA A 50 4.17 -3.94 13.89
C ALA A 50 2.67 -3.66 14.02
N ASN A 51 2.24 -2.43 13.75
CA ASN A 51 0.83 -2.08 13.79
C ASN A 51 0.03 -2.76 12.67
N ILE A 52 0.64 -2.93 11.51
CA ILE A 52 0.00 -3.64 10.39
C ILE A 52 -0.12 -5.12 10.74
N VAL A 53 0.94 -5.70 11.31
CA VAL A 53 0.94 -7.10 11.77
C VAL A 53 -0.20 -7.34 12.78
N ASP A 54 -0.29 -6.47 13.78
CA ASP A 54 -1.32 -6.60 14.82
C ASP A 54 -2.74 -6.51 14.24
N LYS A 55 -2.96 -5.55 13.37
CA LYS A 55 -4.30 -5.33 12.81
C LYS A 55 -4.70 -6.44 11.85
N LEU A 56 -3.76 -6.93 11.04
CA LEU A 56 -4.04 -7.99 10.08
C LEU A 56 -4.20 -9.36 10.77
N GLY A 57 -3.54 -9.54 11.92
CA GLY A 57 -3.63 -10.78 12.69
C GLY A 57 -2.92 -11.97 12.06
N LEU A 58 -1.94 -11.71 11.20
CA LEU A 58 -1.13 -12.73 10.55
C LEU A 58 0.31 -12.69 11.07
N ALA A 59 1.06 -13.75 10.79
CA ALA A 59 2.46 -13.82 11.20
C ALA A 59 3.28 -12.72 10.50
N GLN A 60 4.27 -12.19 11.19
CA GLN A 60 5.10 -11.10 10.65
C GLN A 60 5.72 -11.41 9.29
N PRO A 61 6.29 -12.61 9.04
CA PRO A 61 6.84 -12.91 7.71
C PRO A 61 5.81 -12.82 6.59
N THR A 62 4.58 -13.22 6.85
CA THR A 62 3.48 -13.12 5.87
C THR A 62 3.16 -11.66 5.57
N VAL A 63 3.05 -10.84 6.61
CA VAL A 63 2.78 -9.41 6.44
C VAL A 63 3.93 -8.70 5.74
N THR A 64 5.16 -9.03 6.10
CA THR A 64 6.35 -8.50 5.43
C THR A 64 6.33 -8.81 3.93
N ASN A 65 5.92 -10.02 3.55
CA ASN A 65 5.79 -10.37 2.15
C ASN A 65 4.72 -9.57 1.43
N HIS A 66 3.57 -9.34 2.07
CA HIS A 66 2.53 -8.47 1.51
C HIS A 66 3.06 -7.05 1.30
N MET A 67 3.76 -6.50 2.27
CA MET A 67 4.32 -5.16 2.17
C MET A 67 5.40 -5.07 1.10
N ARG A 68 6.23 -6.10 0.97
CA ARG A 68 7.22 -6.17 -0.11
C ARG A 68 6.56 -6.16 -1.48
N THR A 69 5.52 -6.97 -1.66
CA THR A 69 4.77 -7.03 -2.92
C THR A 69 4.19 -5.66 -3.28
N LEU A 70 3.58 -4.97 -2.31
CA LEU A 70 3.03 -3.63 -2.53
C LEU A 70 4.13 -2.61 -2.83
N ALA A 71 5.26 -2.69 -2.14
CA ALA A 71 6.38 -1.76 -2.34
C ALA A 71 7.04 -1.99 -3.72
N GLU A 72 7.25 -3.24 -4.11
CA GLU A 72 7.82 -3.55 -5.43
C GLU A 72 6.90 -3.11 -6.58
N ALA A 73 5.61 -3.11 -6.34
CA ALA A 73 4.63 -2.60 -7.30
C ALA A 73 4.52 -1.07 -7.30
N GLY A 74 5.23 -0.39 -6.40
CA GLY A 74 5.24 1.07 -6.32
C GLY A 74 4.03 1.67 -5.65
N LEU A 75 3.20 0.88 -4.97
CA LEU A 75 1.95 1.36 -4.37
C LEU A 75 2.13 1.88 -2.95
N VAL A 76 3.17 1.46 -2.28
CA VAL A 76 3.52 1.97 -0.95
C VAL A 76 5.00 2.33 -0.93
N THR A 77 5.36 3.26 -0.06
CA THR A 77 6.75 3.61 0.21
C THR A 77 7.11 3.12 1.60
N SER A 78 8.38 2.79 1.80
CA SER A 78 8.89 2.38 3.10
C SER A 78 9.94 3.37 3.59
N LYS A 79 9.96 3.58 4.90
CA LYS A 79 10.91 4.48 5.54
C LYS A 79 11.50 3.79 6.76
N PRO A 80 12.77 3.39 6.74
CA PRO A 80 13.41 2.86 7.92
C PRO A 80 13.78 3.99 8.88
N VAL A 81 13.43 3.83 10.15
CA VAL A 81 13.78 4.79 11.21
C VAL A 81 14.24 3.95 12.40
N LYS A 82 15.52 4.00 12.74
CA LYS A 82 16.12 3.17 13.80
C LYS A 82 15.86 1.69 13.50
N ASN A 83 15.19 0.98 14.39
CA ASN A 83 14.85 -0.44 14.22
C ASN A 83 13.47 -0.65 13.63
N TRP A 84 12.80 0.42 13.19
CA TRP A 84 11.42 0.39 12.72
C TRP A 84 11.36 0.60 11.23
N VAL A 85 10.34 0.03 10.58
CA VAL A 85 10.01 0.34 9.19
C VAL A 85 8.60 0.87 9.16
N PHE A 86 8.43 2.04 8.54
CA PHE A 86 7.13 2.70 8.39
C PHE A 86 6.71 2.66 6.92
N TYR A 87 5.42 2.51 6.71
CA TYR A 87 4.86 2.41 5.36
C TYR A 87 3.79 3.47 5.13
N LYS A 88 3.82 4.06 3.94
CA LYS A 88 2.81 5.02 3.49
C LYS A 88 2.25 4.58 2.15
N LEU A 89 0.97 4.83 1.93
CA LEU A 89 0.37 4.67 0.62
C LEU A 89 0.91 5.76 -0.31
N ASP A 90 1.27 5.37 -1.52
CA ASP A 90 1.59 6.32 -2.58
C ASP A 90 0.30 6.60 -3.36
N GLN A 91 -0.40 7.67 -2.97
CA GLN A 91 -1.68 8.01 -3.56
C GLN A 91 -1.56 8.35 -5.04
N ALA A 92 -0.47 9.01 -5.43
CA ALA A 92 -0.24 9.34 -6.84
C ALA A 92 -0.08 8.09 -7.69
N ALA A 93 0.61 7.07 -7.17
CA ALA A 93 0.75 5.78 -7.86
C ALA A 93 -0.59 5.09 -8.01
N MET A 94 -1.40 5.07 -6.95
CA MET A 94 -2.76 4.50 -7.00
C MET A 94 -3.63 5.22 -8.03
N GLU A 95 -3.59 6.54 -8.04
CA GLU A 95 -4.36 7.35 -8.99
C GLU A 95 -3.96 7.02 -10.43
N LYS A 96 -2.67 6.87 -10.68
CA LYS A 96 -2.16 6.53 -12.02
C LYS A 96 -2.70 5.17 -12.49
N VAL A 97 -2.72 4.18 -11.61
CA VAL A 97 -3.26 2.84 -11.92
C VAL A 97 -4.75 2.93 -12.25
N LEU A 98 -5.51 3.64 -11.42
CA LEU A 98 -6.96 3.79 -11.63
C LEU A 98 -7.27 4.53 -12.93
N LYS A 99 -6.53 5.58 -13.25
CA LYS A 99 -6.71 6.33 -14.49
C LYS A 99 -6.39 5.46 -15.70
N SER A 100 -5.31 4.69 -15.65
CA SER A 100 -4.94 3.79 -16.73
C SER A 100 -6.03 2.74 -16.95
N LEU A 101 -6.50 2.12 -15.89
CA LEU A 101 -7.55 1.10 -15.99
C LEU A 101 -8.85 1.71 -16.53
N SER A 102 -9.22 2.86 -16.03
CA SER A 102 -10.43 3.57 -16.47
C SER A 102 -10.37 3.90 -17.96
N ALA A 103 -9.24 4.42 -18.42
CA ALA A 103 -9.05 4.77 -19.83
C ALA A 103 -9.14 3.54 -20.73
N HIS A 104 -8.48 2.44 -20.36
CA HIS A 104 -8.50 1.22 -21.17
C HIS A 104 -9.86 0.51 -21.13
N ALA A 105 -10.62 0.71 -20.04
CA ALA A 105 -11.96 0.14 -19.93
C ALA A 105 -13.04 0.98 -20.63
N GLY A 106 -12.65 2.12 -21.20
CA GLY A 106 -13.60 3.01 -21.87
C GLY A 106 -14.50 3.78 -20.90
N ILE A 107 -14.04 3.98 -19.66
CA ILE A 107 -14.78 4.75 -18.65
C ILE A 107 -14.25 6.17 -18.66
N ASP A 108 -15.13 7.12 -18.94
CA ASP A 108 -14.78 8.54 -18.88
C ASP A 108 -15.02 9.10 -17.49
N ASP A 109 -14.16 10.02 -17.11
CA ASP A 109 -14.30 10.72 -15.85
C ASP A 109 -15.32 11.85 -15.91
#